data_998466336c5a707a1f8ac816e680f80b
#
_entry.id   998466336c5a707a1f8ac816e680f80b
#
_cell.length_a   1.000
_cell.length_b   1.000
_cell.length_c   1.000
_cell.angle_alpha   90.00
_cell.angle_beta   90.00
_cell.angle_gamma   90.00
#
_symmetry.space_group_name_H-M   'P 1'
#
loop_
_entity.id
_entity.type
_entity.pdbx_description
1 polymer ?
#
loop_
_entity_poly.entity_id
_entity_poly.type
_entity_poly.pdbx_seq_one_letter_code
_entity_poly.pdbx_strand_id
1 'polypeptide(L)'
;MDLLIHQSEDPLDAHIEIVAKPKGKKPLSIEQLSGGEKALTALSLLFAIYLVKPSPFCILDEVDAPLDDANVTRFIKLLKKFENNTQFIIVTHNKKTMASCQALYGVTMEEEGVSKLIPVRLEKIKG
;
A
#
# COMPACT_ATOMS: atom_id res chain seq x y z
N MET A 1 2.71 -10.21 -11.21
CA MET A 1 3.47 -10.74 -10.04
C MET A 1 3.17 -12.22 -9.91
N ASP A 2 4.19 -13.02 -9.77
CA ASP A 2 4.06 -14.47 -9.67
C ASP A 2 4.73 -14.96 -8.39
N LEU A 3 4.18 -16.02 -7.83
CA LEU A 3 4.78 -16.77 -6.73
C LEU A 3 5.35 -18.08 -7.28
N LEU A 4 6.64 -18.28 -7.07
CA LEU A 4 7.35 -19.50 -7.45
C LEU A 4 7.62 -20.36 -6.24
N ILE A 5 7.32 -21.65 -6.35
CA ILE A 5 7.59 -22.64 -5.31
C ILE A 5 8.81 -23.44 -5.73
N HIS A 6 9.89 -23.32 -4.98
CA HIS A 6 11.08 -24.13 -5.21
C HIS A 6 10.83 -25.55 -4.73
N GLN A 7 11.12 -26.52 -5.60
CA GLN A 7 10.91 -27.94 -5.29
C GLN A 7 11.75 -28.40 -4.13
N SER A 8 11.12 -29.07 -3.16
CA SER A 8 11.76 -29.83 -2.13
C SER A 8 11.03 -31.19 -1.98
N GLU A 9 11.63 -32.14 -1.31
CA GLU A 9 11.00 -33.45 -1.07
C GLU A 9 9.73 -33.33 -0.24
N ASP A 10 9.69 -32.35 0.68
CA ASP A 10 8.51 -32.02 1.49
C ASP A 10 7.92 -30.70 1.04
N PRO A 11 6.66 -30.63 0.59
CA PRO A 11 6.00 -29.38 0.19
C PRO A 11 5.98 -28.32 1.31
N LEU A 12 6.02 -28.72 2.58
CA LEU A 12 6.07 -27.78 3.72
C LEU A 12 7.42 -27.11 3.87
N ASP A 13 8.49 -27.72 3.36
CA ASP A 13 9.84 -27.17 3.37
C ASP A 13 10.16 -26.41 2.10
N ALA A 14 9.24 -26.34 1.14
CA ALA A 14 9.42 -25.59 -0.10
C ALA A 14 9.53 -24.10 0.17
N HIS A 15 10.46 -23.43 -0.52
CA HIS A 15 10.60 -22.00 -0.48
C HIS A 15 9.67 -21.35 -1.50
N ILE A 16 9.04 -20.25 -1.09
CA ILE A 16 8.24 -19.41 -1.97
C ILE A 16 9.04 -18.17 -2.31
N GLU A 17 9.26 -17.93 -3.60
CA GLU A 17 9.92 -16.72 -4.08
C GLU A 17 8.93 -15.80 -4.76
N ILE A 18 9.01 -14.51 -4.45
CA ILE A 18 8.19 -13.49 -5.10
C ILE A 18 8.97 -12.94 -6.30
N VAL A 19 8.40 -13.11 -7.49
CA VAL A 19 8.96 -12.59 -8.73
C VAL A 19 8.04 -11.53 -9.30
N ALA A 20 8.58 -10.39 -9.62
CA ALA A 20 7.85 -9.30 -10.22
C ALA A 20 8.45 -8.93 -11.57
N LYS A 21 7.59 -8.55 -12.52
CA LYS A 21 8.00 -8.05 -13.82
C LYS A 21 7.57 -6.59 -13.95
N PRO A 22 8.43 -5.63 -13.61
CA PRO A 22 8.14 -4.23 -13.88
C PRO A 22 7.96 -3.98 -15.38
N LYS A 23 7.12 -3.01 -15.71
CA LYS A 23 6.82 -2.68 -17.12
C LYS A 23 8.10 -2.38 -17.90
N GLY A 24 8.30 -3.09 -18.99
CA GLY A 24 9.48 -2.94 -19.86
C GLY A 24 10.78 -3.56 -19.35
N LYS A 25 10.73 -4.33 -18.25
CA LYS A 25 11.91 -5.00 -17.66
C LYS A 25 11.73 -6.52 -17.63
N LYS A 26 12.85 -7.22 -17.44
CA LYS A 26 12.83 -8.68 -17.21
C LYS A 26 12.22 -8.99 -15.83
N PRO A 27 11.60 -10.17 -15.64
CA PRO A 27 11.17 -10.60 -14.32
C PRO A 27 12.34 -10.61 -13.32
N LEU A 28 12.11 -10.04 -12.14
CA LEU A 28 13.11 -9.94 -11.08
C LEU A 28 12.53 -10.48 -9.77
N SER A 29 13.40 -11.06 -8.93
CA SER A 29 13.00 -11.35 -7.54
C SER A 29 12.77 -10.04 -6.80
N ILE A 30 11.98 -10.08 -5.71
CA ILE A 30 11.70 -8.87 -4.92
C ILE A 30 12.97 -8.20 -4.40
N GLU A 31 14.02 -8.98 -4.12
CA GLU A 31 15.30 -8.48 -3.63
C GLU A 31 16.08 -7.67 -4.66
N GLN A 32 15.81 -7.89 -5.95
CA GLN A 32 16.47 -7.19 -7.07
C GLN A 32 15.78 -5.89 -7.46
N LEU A 33 14.60 -5.60 -6.88
CA LEU A 33 13.84 -4.40 -7.19
C LEU A 33 14.37 -3.18 -6.43
N SER A 34 14.09 -1.98 -6.94
CA SER A 34 14.29 -0.74 -6.19
C SER A 34 13.36 -0.70 -4.96
N GLY A 35 13.65 0.17 -3.99
CA GLY A 35 12.82 0.32 -2.79
C GLY A 35 11.35 0.62 -3.10
N GLY A 36 11.09 1.53 -4.04
CA GLY A 36 9.73 1.85 -4.49
C GLY A 36 9.06 0.70 -5.24
N GLU A 37 9.79 -0.02 -6.08
CA GLU A 37 9.29 -1.19 -6.78
C GLU A 37 8.97 -2.33 -5.81
N LYS A 38 9.80 -2.55 -4.78
CA LYS A 38 9.54 -3.52 -3.70
C LYS A 38 8.25 -3.19 -2.96
N ALA A 39 8.07 -1.94 -2.57
CA ALA A 39 6.89 -1.49 -1.85
C ALA A 39 5.62 -1.68 -2.69
N LEU A 40 5.63 -1.26 -3.95
CA LEU A 40 4.49 -1.43 -4.84
C LEU A 40 4.18 -2.91 -5.11
N THR A 41 5.19 -3.75 -5.25
CA THR A 41 5.03 -5.20 -5.41
C THR A 41 4.42 -5.83 -4.17
N ALA A 42 4.88 -5.46 -2.98
CA ALA A 42 4.32 -5.94 -1.71
C ALA A 42 2.86 -5.54 -1.55
N LEU A 43 2.50 -4.30 -1.91
CA LEU A 43 1.12 -3.83 -1.90
C LEU A 43 0.24 -4.59 -2.88
N SER A 44 0.74 -4.84 -4.09
CA SER A 44 0.01 -5.63 -5.10
C SER A 44 -0.26 -7.05 -4.63
N LEU A 45 0.71 -7.67 -3.94
CA LEU A 45 0.53 -8.99 -3.32
C LEU A 45 -0.53 -8.94 -2.21
N LEU A 46 -0.49 -7.93 -1.35
CA LEU A 46 -1.48 -7.73 -0.29
C LEU A 46 -2.90 -7.65 -0.87
N PHE A 47 -3.09 -6.87 -1.93
CA PHE A 47 -4.39 -6.74 -2.60
C PHE A 47 -4.81 -8.00 -3.34
N ALA A 48 -3.86 -8.77 -3.88
CA ALA A 48 -4.16 -10.08 -4.46
C ALA A 48 -4.69 -11.06 -3.41
N ILE A 49 -4.08 -11.09 -2.23
CA ILE A 49 -4.56 -11.88 -1.09
C ILE A 49 -5.93 -11.38 -0.63
N TYR A 50 -6.13 -10.08 -0.60
CA TYR A 50 -7.40 -9.45 -0.26
C TYR A 50 -8.54 -9.89 -1.18
N LEU A 51 -8.29 -10.07 -2.48
CA LEU A 51 -9.30 -10.57 -3.42
C LEU A 51 -9.78 -11.98 -3.10
N VAL A 52 -8.91 -12.81 -2.53
CA VAL A 52 -9.26 -14.18 -2.11
C VAL A 52 -10.09 -14.15 -0.83
N LYS A 53 -9.75 -13.27 0.11
CA LYS A 53 -10.45 -13.14 1.40
C LYS A 53 -10.69 -11.66 1.71
N PRO A 54 -11.77 -11.07 1.17
CA PRO A 54 -12.07 -9.65 1.39
C PRO A 54 -12.31 -9.33 2.87
N SER A 55 -11.87 -8.13 3.27
CA SER A 55 -12.11 -7.58 4.59
C SER A 55 -12.94 -6.30 4.48
N PRO A 56 -13.87 -6.02 5.42
CA PRO A 56 -14.68 -4.81 5.37
C PRO A 56 -13.87 -3.53 5.62
N PHE A 57 -12.71 -3.61 6.26
CA PHE A 57 -11.80 -2.49 6.46
C PHE A 57 -10.34 -2.93 6.38
N CYS A 58 -9.48 -1.99 6.05
CA CYS A 58 -8.03 -2.20 5.95
C CYS A 58 -7.30 -0.97 6.47
N ILE A 59 -6.32 -1.18 7.33
CA ILE A 59 -5.49 -0.11 7.89
C ILE A 59 -4.11 -0.17 7.22
N LEU A 60 -3.71 0.93 6.62
CA LEU A 60 -2.42 1.08 5.93
C LEU A 60 -1.62 2.19 6.61
N ASP A 61 -0.50 1.82 7.21
CA ASP A 61 0.35 2.74 7.96
C ASP A 61 1.60 3.10 7.16
N GLU A 62 1.65 4.33 6.65
CA GLU A 62 2.78 4.90 5.89
C GLU A 62 3.30 4.01 4.74
N VAL A 63 2.44 3.25 4.11
CA VAL A 63 2.82 2.31 3.04
C VAL A 63 3.26 3.02 1.75
N ASP A 64 2.89 4.28 1.59
CA ASP A 64 3.24 5.13 0.47
C ASP A 64 4.57 5.89 0.64
N ALA A 65 5.16 5.86 1.84
CA ALA A 65 6.39 6.58 2.14
C ALA A 65 7.57 6.26 1.20
N PRO A 66 7.85 5.00 0.82
CA PRO A 66 8.94 4.68 -0.09
C PRO A 66 8.59 4.88 -1.57
N LEU A 67 7.37 5.28 -1.91
CA LEU A 67 6.91 5.42 -3.30
C LEU A 67 7.26 6.79 -3.86
N ASP A 68 7.70 6.82 -5.12
CA ASP A 68 7.80 8.06 -5.89
C ASP A 68 6.40 8.52 -6.37
N ASP A 69 6.30 9.71 -6.95
CA ASP A 69 5.03 10.30 -7.39
C ASP A 69 4.24 9.40 -8.35
N ALA A 70 4.93 8.75 -9.30
CA ALA A 70 4.29 7.87 -10.27
C ALA A 70 3.71 6.62 -9.58
N ASN A 71 4.44 6.06 -8.64
CA ASN A 71 4.01 4.88 -7.88
C ASN A 71 2.92 5.22 -6.85
N VAL A 72 2.94 6.41 -6.26
CA VAL A 72 1.84 6.90 -5.42
C VAL A 72 0.55 6.98 -6.25
N THR A 73 0.61 7.49 -7.47
CA THR A 73 -0.54 7.53 -8.37
C THR A 73 -1.10 6.13 -8.66
N ARG A 74 -0.22 5.16 -8.90
CA ARG A 74 -0.62 3.76 -9.09
C ARG A 74 -1.24 3.15 -7.85
N PHE A 75 -0.67 3.44 -6.68
CA PHE A 75 -1.21 3.03 -5.39
C PHE A 75 -2.63 3.58 -5.17
N ILE A 76 -2.86 4.85 -5.43
CA ILE A 76 -4.18 5.48 -5.32
C ILE A 76 -5.19 4.82 -6.28
N LYS A 77 -4.79 4.54 -7.51
CA LYS A 77 -5.65 3.82 -8.48
C LYS A 77 -6.01 2.42 -7.98
N LEU A 78 -5.06 1.75 -7.35
CA LEU A 78 -5.29 0.42 -6.78
C LEU A 78 -6.30 0.47 -5.63
N LEU A 79 -6.18 1.44 -4.73
CA LEU A 79 -7.14 1.67 -3.64
C LEU A 79 -8.55 1.91 -4.17
N LYS A 80 -8.70 2.70 -5.22
CA LYS A 80 -10.00 3.04 -5.81
C LYS A 80 -10.73 1.83 -6.37
N LYS A 81 -10.02 0.80 -6.79
CA LYS A 81 -10.65 -0.45 -7.25
C LYS A 81 -11.38 -1.19 -6.14
N PHE A 82 -10.97 -1.01 -4.89
CA PHE A 82 -11.48 -1.75 -3.74
C PHE A 82 -12.32 -0.89 -2.78
N GLU A 83 -12.39 0.43 -2.97
CA GLU A 83 -13.04 1.34 -2.03
C GLU A 83 -14.55 1.11 -1.87
N ASN A 84 -15.21 0.51 -2.86
CA ASN A 84 -16.63 0.23 -2.78
C ASN A 84 -16.97 -0.91 -1.79
N ASN A 85 -16.03 -1.80 -1.55
CA ASN A 85 -16.21 -2.98 -0.72
C ASN A 85 -15.41 -2.92 0.58
N THR A 86 -14.51 -1.95 0.70
CA THR A 86 -13.59 -1.84 1.83
C THR A 86 -13.42 -0.40 2.24
N GLN A 87 -13.48 -0.15 3.53
CA GLN A 87 -13.08 1.12 4.11
C GLN A 87 -11.57 1.08 4.35
N PHE A 88 -10.83 1.98 3.72
CA PHE A 88 -9.40 2.15 3.97
C PHE A 88 -9.16 3.25 5.00
N ILE A 89 -8.35 2.92 6.00
CA ILE A 89 -7.83 3.88 6.97
C ILE A 89 -6.34 4.00 6.69
N ILE A 90 -5.91 5.17 6.24
CA ILE A 90 -4.54 5.37 5.78
C ILE A 90 -3.85 6.40 6.67
N VAL A 91 -2.72 6.01 7.25
CA VAL A 91 -1.81 6.95 7.91
C VAL A 91 -0.76 7.36 6.88
N THR A 92 -0.67 8.66 6.59
CA THR A 92 0.22 9.14 5.54
C THR A 92 0.68 10.58 5.77
N HIS A 93 1.82 10.92 5.19
CA HIS A 93 2.33 12.29 5.05
C HIS A 93 2.32 12.75 3.58
N ASN A 94 1.88 11.91 2.67
CA ASN A 94 1.90 12.22 1.24
C ASN A 94 0.68 13.03 0.83
N LYS A 95 0.90 14.22 0.25
CA LYS A 95 -0.18 15.14 -0.15
C LYS A 95 -1.10 14.56 -1.24
N LYS A 96 -0.56 13.78 -2.16
CA LYS A 96 -1.37 13.13 -3.22
C LYS A 96 -2.32 12.08 -2.63
N THR A 97 -1.82 11.30 -1.67
CA THR A 97 -2.65 10.32 -0.95
C THR A 97 -3.74 11.03 -0.16
N MET A 98 -3.38 12.09 0.57
CA MET A 98 -4.35 12.90 1.32
C MET A 98 -5.45 13.46 0.43
N ALA A 99 -5.08 14.02 -0.72
CA ALA A 99 -6.03 14.63 -1.65
C ALA A 99 -6.99 13.61 -2.29
N SER A 100 -6.65 12.34 -2.30
CA SER A 100 -7.49 11.26 -2.83
C SER A 100 -8.51 10.72 -1.82
N CYS A 101 -8.38 11.08 -0.55
CA CYS A 101 -9.24 10.60 0.52
C CYS A 101 -10.57 11.37 0.55
N GLN A 102 -11.63 10.69 0.98
CA GLN A 102 -12.97 11.28 1.14
C GLN A 102 -13.08 12.08 2.44
N ALA A 103 -12.36 11.66 3.48
CA ALA A 103 -12.29 12.33 4.77
C ALA A 103 -10.84 12.36 5.24
N LEU A 104 -10.45 13.44 5.89
CA LEU A 104 -9.10 13.65 6.39
C LEU A 104 -9.13 14.11 7.83
N TYR A 105 -8.27 13.51 8.65
CA TYR A 105 -8.10 13.87 10.06
C TYR A 105 -6.63 14.13 10.34
N GLY A 106 -6.35 15.24 11.00
CA GLY A 106 -5.04 15.50 11.59
C GLY A 106 -4.96 14.88 12.99
N VAL A 107 -3.79 14.41 13.35
CA VAL A 107 -3.50 13.96 14.70
C VAL A 107 -2.53 14.97 15.32
N THR A 108 -2.91 15.54 16.45
CA THR A 108 -2.09 16.52 17.18
C THR A 108 -2.00 16.14 18.65
N MET A 109 -1.00 16.68 19.33
CA MET A 109 -0.78 16.49 20.76
C MET A 109 -0.69 17.87 21.43
N GLU A 110 -1.82 18.38 21.90
CA GLU A 110 -1.87 19.66 22.64
C GLU A 110 -1.39 19.50 24.08
N GLU A 111 -1.64 18.34 24.68
CA GLU A 111 -1.14 17.94 26.00
C GLU A 111 -0.17 16.77 25.85
N GLU A 112 0.91 16.78 26.62
CA GLU A 112 1.92 15.71 26.56
C GLU A 112 1.28 14.33 26.82
N GLY A 113 1.49 13.41 25.90
CA GLY A 113 0.96 12.05 25.98
C GLY A 113 -0.51 11.88 25.60
N VAL A 114 -1.19 12.96 25.19
CA VAL A 114 -2.61 12.92 24.81
C VAL A 114 -2.78 13.32 23.36
N SER A 115 -3.14 12.36 22.51
CA SER A 115 -3.43 12.61 21.10
C SER A 115 -4.85 13.11 20.88
N LYS A 116 -5.03 14.03 19.94
CA LYS A 116 -6.32 14.60 19.56
C LYS A 116 -6.52 14.52 18.06
N LEU A 117 -7.69 14.06 17.63
CA LEU A 117 -8.09 14.04 16.21
C LEU A 117 -8.75 15.36 15.83
N ILE A 118 -8.32 15.94 14.75
CA ILE A 118 -8.87 17.18 14.20
C ILE A 118 -9.30 16.93 12.76
N PRO A 119 -10.59 17.12 12.41
CA PRO A 119 -11.02 17.05 11.02
C PRO A 119 -10.40 18.18 10.21
N VAL A 120 -9.91 17.85 9.01
CA VAL A 120 -9.23 18.79 8.11
C VAL A 120 -10.06 18.96 6.83
N ARG A 121 -10.20 20.21 6.38
CA ARG A 121 -10.85 20.48 5.10
C ARG A 121 -9.90 20.19 3.95
N LEU A 122 -10.32 19.39 2.98
CA LEU A 122 -9.54 19.01 1.81
C LEU A 122 -9.07 20.21 0.96
N GLU A 123 -9.83 21.30 0.96
CA GLU A 123 -9.51 22.52 0.24
C GLU A 123 -8.17 23.15 0.66
N LYS A 124 -7.75 22.97 1.93
CA LYS A 124 -6.47 23.46 2.44
C LYS A 124 -5.26 22.67 1.95
N ILE A 125 -5.47 21.51 1.36
CA ILE A 125 -4.41 20.60 0.93
C ILE A 125 -4.11 20.75 -0.55
N LYS A 126 -5.08 21.23 -1.33
CA LYS A 126 -4.97 21.45 -2.78
C LYS A 126 -4.27 22.76 -3.17
N GLY A 127 -3.93 23.54 -2.18
CA GLY A 127 -3.25 24.82 -2.37
C GLY A 127 -1.76 24.71 -2.66
#